data_3bcc8ee70a0cc3e8b7e14f6d00d2364d
#
_entry.id   3bcc8ee70a0cc3e8b7e14f6d00d2364d
#
_cell.length_a   1.000
_cell.length_b   1.000
_cell.length_c   1.000
_cell.angle_alpha   90.00
_cell.angle_beta   90.00
_cell.angle_gamma   90.00
#
_symmetry.space_group_name_H-M   'P 1'
#
loop_
_entity.id
_entity.type
_entity.pdbx_description
1 polymer ?
#
loop_
_entity_poly.entity_id
_entity_poly.type
_entity_poly.pdbx_seq_one_letter_code
_entity_poly.pdbx_strand_id
1 'polypeptide(L)'
;PGSTDRYLSSWGVQMAINTSNPAIVKIRQEKLDIMDAEMVNSDAVRIQYASKYARISNYWKYFIGQTKGLKRLDVYDKKVAIENDFRNWINQDADRIGKYGEALPLIENAYKTISKYALANMYYREAGLRGPEILSLAGSFKGLADELAKETPDQEKIGKMKASLKAQSDAYFKDYYEPIDRKTFASMMKMFNEDVACDQKPEFLALMVKKYKGCFKDYADAVFEKSIFT
;
A
#
# COMPACT_ATOMS: atom_id res chain seq x y z
N PRO A 1 -12.53 -3.99 25.04
CA PRO A 1 -12.03 -2.70 24.58
C PRO A 1 -12.78 -2.31 23.31
N GLY A 2 -13.36 -1.10 23.28
CA GLY A 2 -14.07 -0.59 22.13
C GLY A 2 -13.12 -0.27 20.97
N SER A 3 -13.66 -0.22 19.75
CA SER A 3 -12.93 0.30 18.58
C SER A 3 -12.74 1.80 18.74
N THR A 4 -11.57 2.28 18.34
CA THR A 4 -11.31 3.73 18.28
C THR A 4 -11.87 4.24 16.96
N ASP A 5 -12.93 5.04 17.01
CA ASP A 5 -13.45 5.72 15.84
C ASP A 5 -12.62 6.98 15.55
N ARG A 6 -12.22 7.15 14.29
CA ARG A 6 -11.55 8.35 13.83
C ARG A 6 -12.51 9.19 13.01
N TYR A 7 -12.55 10.50 13.31
CA TYR A 7 -13.26 11.41 12.43
C TYR A 7 -12.59 11.45 11.06
N LEU A 8 -13.36 11.18 10.02
CA LEU A 8 -12.94 11.37 8.64
C LEU A 8 -13.72 12.55 8.08
N SER A 9 -12.99 13.59 7.65
CA SER A 9 -13.58 14.78 7.04
C SER A 9 -14.19 14.50 5.68
N SER A 10 -15.01 15.43 5.16
CA SER A 10 -15.54 15.33 3.79
C SER A 10 -14.43 15.16 2.75
N TRP A 11 -13.33 15.88 2.86
CA TRP A 11 -12.15 15.73 1.99
C TRP A 11 -11.52 14.34 2.08
N GLY A 12 -11.48 13.76 3.27
CA GLY A 12 -10.99 12.37 3.46
C GLY A 12 -11.92 11.34 2.83
N VAL A 13 -13.23 11.51 2.96
CA VAL A 13 -14.24 10.66 2.28
C VAL A 13 -14.10 10.78 0.77
N GLN A 14 -13.96 11.99 0.23
CA GLN A 14 -13.78 12.23 -1.21
C GLN A 14 -12.50 11.55 -1.74
N MET A 15 -11.37 11.68 -1.02
CA MET A 15 -10.12 11.02 -1.39
C MET A 15 -10.25 9.50 -1.34
N ALA A 16 -10.94 8.95 -0.35
CA ALA A 16 -11.18 7.51 -0.26
C ALA A 16 -12.00 6.99 -1.45
N ILE A 17 -13.10 7.67 -1.79
CA ILE A 17 -14.01 7.26 -2.88
C ILE A 17 -13.34 7.38 -4.24
N ASN A 18 -12.59 8.46 -4.49
CA ASN A 18 -12.14 8.83 -5.84
C ASN A 18 -10.71 8.38 -6.15
N THR A 19 -9.88 8.13 -5.13
CA THR A 19 -8.44 7.84 -5.34
C THR A 19 -7.98 6.59 -4.62
N SER A 20 -8.09 6.55 -3.29
CA SER A 20 -7.42 5.51 -2.51
C SER A 20 -8.06 4.14 -2.71
N ASN A 21 -9.38 4.02 -2.56
CA ASN A 21 -10.07 2.75 -2.69
C ASN A 21 -10.02 2.20 -4.12
N PRO A 22 -10.28 3.00 -5.19
CA PRO A 22 -10.13 2.53 -6.57
C PRO A 22 -8.73 2.01 -6.88
N ALA A 23 -7.67 2.71 -6.43
CA ALA A 23 -6.30 2.26 -6.64
C ALA A 23 -6.01 0.93 -5.93
N ILE A 24 -6.42 0.80 -4.66
CA ILE A 24 -6.25 -0.44 -3.89
C ILE A 24 -7.02 -1.60 -4.54
N VAL A 25 -8.25 -1.36 -5.00
CA VAL A 25 -9.07 -2.39 -5.66
C VAL A 25 -8.40 -2.84 -6.95
N LYS A 26 -7.92 -1.91 -7.79
CA LYS A 26 -7.23 -2.21 -9.06
C LYS A 26 -5.98 -3.06 -8.82
N ILE A 27 -5.11 -2.64 -7.90
CA ILE A 27 -3.85 -3.33 -7.59
C ILE A 27 -4.10 -4.73 -7.03
N ARG A 28 -5.08 -4.86 -6.13
CA ARG A 28 -5.40 -6.17 -5.53
C ARG A 28 -6.12 -7.11 -6.49
N GLN A 29 -6.94 -6.59 -7.39
CA GLN A 29 -7.54 -7.38 -8.46
C GLN A 29 -6.46 -8.04 -9.30
N GLU A 30 -5.50 -7.27 -9.79
CA GLU A 30 -4.37 -7.78 -10.58
C GLU A 30 -3.61 -8.88 -9.84
N LYS A 31 -3.34 -8.66 -8.54
CA LYS A 31 -2.67 -9.69 -7.73
C LYS A 31 -3.51 -10.96 -7.58
N LEU A 32 -4.82 -10.84 -7.41
CA LEU A 32 -5.73 -11.99 -7.33
C LEU A 32 -5.78 -12.74 -8.66
N ASP A 33 -5.83 -12.04 -9.80
CA ASP A 33 -5.87 -12.66 -11.12
C ASP A 33 -4.60 -13.46 -11.42
N ILE A 34 -3.42 -12.92 -11.04
CA ILE A 34 -2.15 -13.64 -11.14
C ILE A 34 -2.14 -14.90 -10.28
N MET A 35 -2.60 -14.78 -9.01
CA MET A 35 -2.67 -15.94 -8.11
C MET A 35 -3.64 -16.99 -8.63
N ASP A 36 -4.83 -16.60 -9.10
CA ASP A 36 -5.86 -17.49 -9.58
C ASP A 36 -5.38 -18.27 -10.80
N ALA A 37 -4.71 -17.60 -11.74
CA ALA A 37 -4.14 -18.23 -12.93
C ALA A 37 -3.13 -19.34 -12.60
N GLU A 38 -2.35 -19.22 -11.54
CA GLU A 38 -1.41 -20.27 -11.11
C GLU A 38 -2.11 -21.36 -10.29
N MET A 39 -3.05 -20.97 -9.43
CA MET A 39 -3.80 -21.89 -8.56
C MET A 39 -4.70 -22.86 -9.35
N VAL A 40 -5.25 -22.42 -10.49
CA VAL A 40 -6.07 -23.26 -11.38
C VAL A 40 -5.23 -24.39 -12.01
N ASN A 41 -3.95 -24.15 -12.25
CA ASN A 41 -3.06 -25.10 -12.91
C ASN A 41 -2.38 -26.09 -11.95
N SER A 42 -2.46 -25.88 -10.63
CA SER A 42 -1.79 -26.73 -9.64
C SER A 42 -2.51 -26.76 -8.30
N ASP A 43 -2.99 -27.92 -7.90
CA ASP A 43 -3.60 -28.14 -6.58
C ASP A 43 -2.62 -27.84 -5.44
N ALA A 44 -1.34 -28.15 -5.61
CA ALA A 44 -0.31 -27.86 -4.63
C ALA A 44 -0.19 -26.33 -4.41
N VAL A 45 -0.10 -25.55 -5.48
CA VAL A 45 -0.07 -24.08 -5.42
C VAL A 45 -1.37 -23.53 -4.84
N ARG A 46 -2.51 -24.12 -5.22
CA ARG A 46 -3.81 -23.72 -4.68
C ARG A 46 -3.89 -23.90 -3.17
N ILE A 47 -3.44 -25.02 -2.64
CA ILE A 47 -3.39 -25.28 -1.19
C ILE A 47 -2.43 -24.29 -0.50
N GLN A 48 -1.23 -24.11 -1.06
CA GLN A 48 -0.20 -23.21 -0.53
C GLN A 48 -0.66 -21.74 -0.47
N TYR A 49 -1.38 -21.28 -1.50
CA TYR A 49 -1.81 -19.88 -1.63
C TYR A 49 -3.23 -19.56 -1.16
N ALA A 50 -4.04 -20.56 -0.81
CA ALA A 50 -5.44 -20.39 -0.42
C ALA A 50 -5.63 -19.32 0.68
N SER A 51 -4.84 -19.35 1.74
CA SER A 51 -4.90 -18.40 2.84
C SER A 51 -4.49 -16.98 2.42
N LYS A 52 -3.44 -16.85 1.60
CA LYS A 52 -2.97 -15.57 1.07
C LYS A 52 -4.03 -14.95 0.15
N TYR A 53 -4.58 -15.75 -0.75
CA TYR A 53 -5.66 -15.37 -1.67
C TYR A 53 -6.90 -14.88 -0.90
N ALA A 54 -7.36 -15.67 0.07
CA ALA A 54 -8.51 -15.31 0.89
C ALA A 54 -8.33 -13.98 1.62
N ARG A 55 -7.14 -13.74 2.19
CA ARG A 55 -6.81 -12.48 2.88
C ARG A 55 -6.84 -11.29 1.92
N ILE A 56 -6.23 -11.40 0.74
CA ILE A 56 -6.22 -10.31 -0.26
C ILE A 56 -7.64 -10.06 -0.76
N SER A 57 -8.41 -11.12 -1.08
CA SER A 57 -9.79 -11.07 -1.55
C SER A 57 -10.73 -10.41 -0.52
N ASN A 58 -10.57 -10.70 0.78
CA ASN A 58 -11.35 -10.08 1.83
C ASN A 58 -11.17 -8.55 1.86
N TYR A 59 -9.94 -8.06 1.79
CA TYR A 59 -9.68 -6.62 1.74
C TYR A 59 -10.11 -6.00 0.40
N TRP A 60 -9.95 -6.71 -0.72
CA TRP A 60 -10.48 -6.27 -2.01
C TRP A 60 -11.98 -6.05 -1.96
N LYS A 61 -12.75 -7.03 -1.44
CA LYS A 61 -14.20 -6.91 -1.22
C LYS A 61 -14.54 -5.78 -0.24
N TYR A 62 -13.75 -5.63 0.83
CA TYR A 62 -13.93 -4.56 1.80
C TYR A 62 -13.88 -3.17 1.14
N PHE A 63 -12.87 -2.86 0.34
CA PHE A 63 -12.74 -1.55 -0.30
C PHE A 63 -13.81 -1.30 -1.37
N ILE A 64 -14.24 -2.33 -2.09
CA ILE A 64 -15.40 -2.25 -2.98
C ILE A 64 -16.66 -1.92 -2.18
N GLY A 65 -16.92 -2.67 -1.12
CA GLY A 65 -18.09 -2.49 -0.24
C GLY A 65 -18.09 -1.13 0.45
N GLN A 66 -16.93 -0.71 0.95
CA GLN A 66 -16.78 0.60 1.57
C GLN A 66 -17.11 1.73 0.59
N THR A 67 -16.56 1.70 -0.62
CA THR A 67 -16.85 2.72 -1.64
C THR A 67 -18.33 2.76 -2.01
N LYS A 68 -18.97 1.58 -2.19
CA LYS A 68 -20.41 1.49 -2.44
C LYS A 68 -21.21 2.04 -1.26
N GLY A 69 -20.84 1.70 -0.04
CA GLY A 69 -21.50 2.17 1.18
C GLY A 69 -21.40 3.68 1.34
N LEU A 70 -20.19 4.24 1.18
CA LEU A 70 -19.96 5.68 1.29
C LEU A 70 -20.80 6.48 0.29
N LYS A 71 -20.92 5.99 -0.96
CA LYS A 71 -21.76 6.61 -2.00
C LYS A 71 -23.25 6.44 -1.70
N ARG A 72 -23.71 5.21 -1.40
CA ARG A 72 -25.13 4.91 -1.18
C ARG A 72 -25.73 5.65 0.01
N LEU A 73 -24.91 5.90 1.04
CA LEU A 73 -25.35 6.56 2.28
C LEU A 73 -25.10 8.07 2.26
N ASP A 74 -24.68 8.63 1.14
CA ASP A 74 -24.37 10.07 0.96
C ASP A 74 -23.45 10.60 2.08
N VAL A 75 -22.42 9.80 2.43
CA VAL A 75 -21.55 10.12 3.57
C VAL A 75 -20.78 11.40 3.35
N TYR A 76 -20.38 11.69 2.10
CA TYR A 76 -19.72 12.95 1.76
C TYR A 76 -20.59 14.16 2.11
N ASP A 77 -21.83 14.21 1.63
CA ASP A 77 -22.75 15.34 1.87
C ASP A 77 -23.08 15.49 3.35
N LYS A 78 -23.27 14.38 4.06
CA LYS A 78 -23.46 14.38 5.51
C LYS A 78 -22.26 14.98 6.26
N LYS A 79 -21.04 14.68 5.82
CA LYS A 79 -19.83 15.27 6.42
C LYS A 79 -19.71 16.75 6.10
N VAL A 80 -20.03 17.17 4.89
CA VAL A 80 -20.10 18.59 4.51
C VAL A 80 -21.11 19.34 5.36
N ALA A 81 -22.29 18.76 5.63
CA ALA A 81 -23.30 19.37 6.50
C ALA A 81 -22.78 19.57 7.93
N ILE A 82 -22.17 18.53 8.53
CA ILE A 82 -21.56 18.61 9.88
C ILE A 82 -20.45 19.70 9.92
N GLU A 83 -19.62 19.77 8.88
CA GLU A 83 -18.54 20.77 8.80
C GLU A 83 -19.09 22.19 8.63
N ASN A 84 -20.20 22.36 7.92
CA ASN A 84 -20.90 23.64 7.80
C ASN A 84 -21.56 24.06 9.12
N ASP A 85 -22.21 23.13 9.83
CA ASP A 85 -22.79 23.39 11.15
C ASP A 85 -21.70 23.80 12.14
N PHE A 86 -20.55 23.14 12.12
CA PHE A 86 -19.38 23.51 12.94
C PHE A 86 -18.85 24.90 12.58
N ARG A 87 -18.75 25.25 11.30
CA ARG A 87 -18.36 26.59 10.83
C ARG A 87 -19.33 27.64 11.31
N ASN A 88 -20.65 27.40 11.20
CA ASN A 88 -21.68 28.31 11.67
C ASN A 88 -21.58 28.52 13.20
N TRP A 89 -21.37 27.45 13.96
CA TRP A 89 -21.19 27.53 15.40
C TRP A 89 -19.93 28.32 15.81
N ILE A 90 -18.83 28.17 15.08
CA ILE A 90 -17.61 28.97 15.28
C ILE A 90 -17.91 30.46 15.09
N ASN A 91 -18.57 30.81 14.00
CA ASN A 91 -18.79 32.20 13.58
C ASN A 91 -19.75 32.98 14.48
N GLN A 92 -20.41 32.33 15.44
CA GLN A 92 -21.32 32.99 16.40
C GLN A 92 -20.61 33.59 17.59
N ASP A 93 -19.31 33.39 17.78
CA ASP A 93 -18.61 33.75 18.98
C ASP A 93 -17.13 34.07 18.70
N ALA A 94 -16.63 35.21 19.16
CA ALA A 94 -15.27 35.66 18.90
C ALA A 94 -14.19 34.74 19.51
N ASP A 95 -14.44 34.19 20.69
CA ASP A 95 -13.50 33.27 21.36
C ASP A 95 -13.43 31.94 20.57
N ARG A 96 -14.57 31.48 20.02
CA ARG A 96 -14.60 30.29 19.15
C ARG A 96 -13.87 30.53 17.86
N ILE A 97 -14.01 31.71 17.24
CA ILE A 97 -13.26 32.08 16.04
C ILE A 97 -11.76 32.03 16.33
N GLY A 98 -11.32 32.63 17.43
CA GLY A 98 -9.90 32.62 17.82
C GLY A 98 -9.36 31.23 18.09
N LYS A 99 -10.18 30.33 18.66
CA LYS A 99 -9.75 28.99 19.06
C LYS A 99 -9.88 27.91 17.96
N TYR A 100 -10.90 27.98 17.11
CA TYR A 100 -11.27 26.92 16.18
C TYR A 100 -11.36 27.38 14.72
N GLY A 101 -11.25 28.69 14.43
CA GLY A 101 -11.46 29.24 13.11
C GLY A 101 -10.59 28.58 12.01
N GLU A 102 -9.35 28.24 12.37
CA GLU A 102 -8.39 27.61 11.44
C GLU A 102 -8.56 26.08 11.29
N ALA A 103 -9.40 25.42 12.09
CA ALA A 103 -9.46 23.96 12.11
C ALA A 103 -9.85 23.37 10.74
N LEU A 104 -10.95 23.81 10.13
CA LEU A 104 -11.37 23.31 8.81
C LEU A 104 -10.46 23.78 7.67
N PRO A 105 -10.00 25.07 7.61
CA PRO A 105 -9.02 25.51 6.63
C PRO A 105 -7.71 24.69 6.66
N LEU A 106 -7.18 24.37 7.84
CA LEU A 106 -5.98 23.54 7.98
C LEU A 106 -6.19 22.12 7.44
N ILE A 107 -7.33 21.49 7.75
CA ILE A 107 -7.69 20.18 7.23
C ILE A 107 -7.81 20.24 5.70
N GLU A 108 -8.54 21.20 5.15
CA GLU A 108 -8.69 21.38 3.70
C GLU A 108 -7.34 21.52 2.99
N ASN A 109 -6.48 22.39 3.49
CA ASN A 109 -5.15 22.62 2.93
C ASN A 109 -4.26 21.36 3.00
N ALA A 110 -4.34 20.62 4.10
CA ALA A 110 -3.65 19.32 4.23
C ALA A 110 -4.12 18.35 3.16
N TYR A 111 -5.43 18.20 2.94
CA TYR A 111 -5.96 17.33 1.88
C TYR A 111 -5.63 17.82 0.48
N LYS A 112 -5.67 19.13 0.19
CA LYS A 112 -5.21 19.71 -1.09
C LYS A 112 -3.76 19.33 -1.39
N THR A 113 -2.90 19.34 -0.38
CA THR A 113 -1.48 18.98 -0.52
C THR A 113 -1.30 17.48 -0.70
N ILE A 114 -1.91 16.67 0.18
CA ILE A 114 -1.78 15.20 0.17
C ILE A 114 -2.39 14.59 -1.09
N SER A 115 -3.52 15.13 -1.58
CA SER A 115 -4.23 14.58 -2.75
C SER A 115 -3.36 14.55 -4.00
N LYS A 116 -2.41 15.47 -4.15
CA LYS A 116 -1.46 15.47 -5.26
C LYS A 116 -0.62 14.19 -5.33
N TYR A 117 -0.31 13.61 -4.17
CA TYR A 117 0.56 12.45 -4.04
C TYR A 117 -0.19 11.18 -3.62
N ALA A 118 -1.50 11.27 -3.43
CA ALA A 118 -2.30 10.17 -2.88
C ALA A 118 -2.20 8.90 -3.74
N LEU A 119 -2.31 9.03 -5.05
CA LEU A 119 -2.20 7.91 -5.97
C LEU A 119 -0.80 7.28 -5.95
N ALA A 120 0.24 8.09 -6.08
CA ALA A 120 1.63 7.63 -6.01
C ALA A 120 1.93 6.91 -4.70
N ASN A 121 1.44 7.44 -3.57
CA ASN A 121 1.59 6.80 -2.27
C ASN A 121 0.85 5.46 -2.18
N MET A 122 -0.35 5.34 -2.78
CA MET A 122 -1.05 4.05 -2.84
C MET A 122 -0.27 3.03 -3.66
N TYR A 123 0.25 3.40 -4.83
CA TYR A 123 1.08 2.53 -5.64
C TYR A 123 2.37 2.13 -4.92
N TYR A 124 3.06 3.08 -4.31
CA TYR A 124 4.26 2.78 -3.53
C TYR A 124 4.00 1.74 -2.43
N ARG A 125 2.89 1.89 -1.69
CA ARG A 125 2.55 0.99 -0.58
C ARG A 125 1.97 -0.35 -1.04
N GLU A 126 1.00 -0.34 -1.95
CA GLU A 126 0.23 -1.54 -2.31
C GLU A 126 0.89 -2.32 -3.46
N ALA A 127 1.45 -1.64 -4.46
CA ALA A 127 2.13 -2.28 -5.58
C ALA A 127 3.63 -2.49 -5.30
N GLY A 128 4.29 -1.55 -4.63
CA GLY A 128 5.70 -1.65 -4.24
C GLY A 128 5.88 -2.52 -3.00
N LEU A 129 5.64 -1.96 -1.80
CA LEU A 129 6.01 -2.62 -0.54
C LEU A 129 5.20 -3.87 -0.21
N ARG A 130 3.94 -3.98 -0.65
CA ARG A 130 3.00 -5.08 -0.33
C ARG A 130 2.61 -5.89 -1.55
N GLY A 131 3.03 -5.48 -2.73
CA GLY A 131 2.75 -6.19 -3.97
C GLY A 131 3.47 -7.53 -4.02
N PRO A 132 4.74 -7.55 -4.41
CA PRO A 132 5.58 -8.74 -4.37
C PRO A 132 5.90 -9.16 -2.93
N GLU A 133 5.85 -10.45 -2.66
CA GLU A 133 6.11 -10.99 -1.33
C GLU A 133 7.58 -10.83 -0.94
N ILE A 134 8.50 -11.05 -1.89
CA ILE A 134 9.95 -10.97 -1.67
C ILE A 134 10.40 -9.60 -1.19
N LEU A 135 9.74 -8.51 -1.62
CA LEU A 135 10.07 -7.16 -1.17
C LEU A 135 9.77 -6.95 0.32
N SER A 136 8.70 -7.59 0.83
CA SER A 136 8.39 -7.58 2.27
C SER A 136 9.42 -8.36 3.07
N LEU A 137 9.88 -9.51 2.56
CA LEU A 137 10.95 -10.28 3.19
C LEU A 137 12.25 -9.46 3.20
N ALA A 138 12.69 -8.95 2.07
CA ALA A 138 13.90 -8.12 1.98
C ALA A 138 13.85 -6.91 2.91
N GLY A 139 12.68 -6.24 3.00
CA GLY A 139 12.45 -5.12 3.91
C GLY A 139 12.64 -5.48 5.39
N SER A 140 12.38 -6.74 5.79
CA SER A 140 12.57 -7.18 7.18
C SER A 140 14.05 -7.20 7.61
N PHE A 141 14.97 -7.30 6.66
CA PHE A 141 16.42 -7.26 6.90
C PHE A 141 17.00 -5.86 7.14
N LYS A 142 16.19 -4.81 6.84
CA LYS A 142 16.66 -3.43 6.98
C LYS A 142 17.21 -3.13 8.39
N GLY A 143 16.51 -3.56 9.43
CA GLY A 143 16.95 -3.32 10.80
C GLY A 143 18.31 -3.96 11.12
N LEU A 144 18.57 -5.14 10.58
CA LEU A 144 19.88 -5.79 10.72
C LEU A 144 20.97 -5.03 9.97
N ALA A 145 20.68 -4.59 8.73
CA ALA A 145 21.60 -3.79 7.95
C ALA A 145 21.92 -2.45 8.65
N ASP A 146 20.91 -1.77 9.19
CA ASP A 146 21.08 -0.52 9.94
C ASP A 146 21.93 -0.74 11.22
N GLU A 147 21.75 -1.87 11.91
CA GLU A 147 22.57 -2.20 13.11
C GLU A 147 24.03 -2.50 12.75
N LEU A 148 24.23 -3.26 11.66
CA LEU A 148 25.59 -3.58 11.15
C LEU A 148 26.36 -2.37 10.65
N ALA A 149 25.66 -1.33 10.18
CA ALA A 149 26.25 -0.10 9.64
C ALA A 149 26.68 0.91 10.73
N LYS A 150 26.40 0.65 12.02
CA LYS A 150 26.80 1.54 13.11
C LYS A 150 28.33 1.48 13.34
N GLU A 151 28.90 2.57 13.82
CA GLU A 151 30.31 2.61 14.23
C GLU A 151 30.64 1.57 15.34
N THR A 152 29.68 1.33 16.25
CA THR A 152 29.79 0.33 17.33
C THR A 152 28.56 -0.58 17.31
N PRO A 153 28.58 -1.63 16.45
CA PRO A 153 27.46 -2.55 16.34
C PRO A 153 27.29 -3.41 17.61
N ASP A 154 26.06 -3.54 18.10
CA ASP A 154 25.73 -4.42 19.23
C ASP A 154 25.67 -5.88 18.77
N GLN A 155 26.70 -6.67 19.13
CA GLN A 155 26.83 -8.05 18.69
C GLN A 155 25.76 -8.99 19.29
N GLU A 156 25.29 -8.75 20.51
CA GLU A 156 24.20 -9.52 21.11
C GLU A 156 22.88 -9.29 20.38
N LYS A 157 22.57 -8.02 20.10
CA LYS A 157 21.40 -7.63 19.33
C LYS A 157 21.45 -8.19 17.90
N ILE A 158 22.59 -8.11 17.23
CA ILE A 158 22.81 -8.71 15.90
C ILE A 158 22.53 -10.22 15.94
N GLY A 159 23.03 -10.92 16.94
CA GLY A 159 22.80 -12.36 17.10
C GLY A 159 21.30 -12.70 17.21
N LYS A 160 20.56 -11.95 18.05
CA LYS A 160 19.10 -12.10 18.20
C LYS A 160 18.36 -11.80 16.89
N MET A 161 18.74 -10.73 16.18
CA MET A 161 18.13 -10.36 14.91
C MET A 161 18.36 -11.42 13.82
N LYS A 162 19.59 -11.94 13.70
CA LYS A 162 19.93 -13.02 12.76
C LYS A 162 19.09 -14.28 13.04
N ALA A 163 18.96 -14.71 14.30
CA ALA A 163 18.16 -15.87 14.66
C ALA A 163 16.67 -15.66 14.30
N SER A 164 16.12 -14.50 14.62
CA SER A 164 14.74 -14.14 14.30
C SER A 164 14.49 -14.11 12.78
N LEU A 165 15.38 -13.45 12.02
CA LEU A 165 15.27 -13.36 10.57
C LEU A 165 15.41 -14.73 9.88
N LYS A 166 16.29 -15.60 10.41
CA LYS A 166 16.39 -16.97 9.91
C LYS A 166 15.08 -17.73 10.11
N ALA A 167 14.50 -17.71 11.28
CA ALA A 167 13.21 -18.36 11.55
C ALA A 167 12.08 -17.80 10.68
N GLN A 168 12.06 -16.47 10.45
CA GLN A 168 11.12 -15.81 9.56
C GLN A 168 11.30 -16.28 8.11
N SER A 169 12.54 -16.35 7.62
CA SER A 169 12.85 -16.79 6.26
C SER A 169 12.47 -18.27 6.07
N ASP A 170 12.82 -19.14 7.02
CA ASP A 170 12.47 -20.56 6.99
C ASP A 170 10.94 -20.76 6.92
N ALA A 171 10.18 -19.96 7.67
CA ALA A 171 8.71 -19.98 7.62
C ALA A 171 8.15 -19.41 6.29
N TYR A 172 8.74 -18.34 5.79
CA TYR A 172 8.33 -17.68 4.54
C TYR A 172 8.46 -18.64 3.35
N PHE A 173 9.61 -19.31 3.18
CA PHE A 173 9.85 -20.19 2.04
C PHE A 173 9.03 -21.48 2.03
N LYS A 174 8.38 -21.87 3.14
CA LYS A 174 7.43 -22.99 3.14
C LYS A 174 6.20 -22.73 2.26
N ASP A 175 5.74 -21.49 2.25
CA ASP A 175 4.52 -21.07 1.55
C ASP A 175 4.80 -20.08 0.42
N TYR A 176 6.04 -20.05 -0.09
CA TYR A 176 6.46 -19.19 -1.18
C TYR A 176 6.46 -19.96 -2.51
N TYR A 177 5.86 -19.35 -3.52
CA TYR A 177 5.89 -19.82 -4.89
C TYR A 177 6.36 -18.71 -5.82
N GLU A 178 7.62 -18.77 -6.19
CA GLU A 178 8.33 -17.75 -6.97
C GLU A 178 7.61 -17.31 -8.24
N PRO A 179 7.01 -18.20 -9.08
CA PRO A 179 6.35 -17.78 -10.30
C PRO A 179 5.20 -16.78 -10.09
N ILE A 180 4.43 -16.91 -8.99
CA ILE A 180 3.40 -15.91 -8.62
C ILE A 180 4.07 -14.59 -8.27
N ASP A 181 5.12 -14.61 -7.47
CA ASP A 181 5.75 -13.39 -6.98
C ASP A 181 6.48 -12.64 -8.10
N ARG A 182 7.17 -13.35 -8.99
CA ARG A 182 7.83 -12.81 -10.18
C ARG A 182 6.84 -12.11 -11.12
N LYS A 183 5.71 -12.75 -11.41
CA LYS A 183 4.63 -12.18 -12.23
C LYS A 183 3.99 -10.96 -11.53
N THR A 184 3.76 -11.08 -10.22
CA THR A 184 3.26 -9.96 -9.40
C THR A 184 4.22 -8.78 -9.48
N PHE A 185 5.53 -8.99 -9.31
CA PHE A 185 6.52 -7.93 -9.41
C PHE A 185 6.48 -7.23 -10.76
N ALA A 186 6.50 -7.98 -11.87
CA ALA A 186 6.45 -7.42 -13.21
C ALA A 186 5.19 -6.57 -13.43
N SER A 187 4.02 -7.11 -13.07
CA SER A 187 2.75 -6.43 -13.25
C SER A 187 2.62 -5.19 -12.35
N MET A 188 3.01 -5.28 -11.07
CA MET A 188 2.96 -4.15 -10.15
C MET A 188 3.86 -3.00 -10.59
N MET A 189 5.08 -3.28 -11.07
CA MET A 189 6.00 -2.25 -11.58
C MET A 189 5.47 -1.61 -12.87
N LYS A 190 4.86 -2.41 -13.76
CA LYS A 190 4.18 -1.91 -14.95
C LYS A 190 3.05 -0.96 -14.59
N MET A 191 2.12 -1.41 -13.75
CA MET A 191 0.99 -0.58 -13.31
C MET A 191 1.45 0.71 -12.63
N PHE A 192 2.47 0.65 -11.77
CA PHE A 192 3.05 1.83 -11.14
C PHE A 192 3.57 2.82 -12.19
N ASN A 193 4.24 2.31 -13.23
CA ASN A 193 4.73 3.17 -14.31
C ASN A 193 3.62 3.76 -15.17
N GLU A 194 2.53 3.03 -15.41
CA GLU A 194 1.44 3.48 -16.27
C GLU A 194 0.49 4.46 -15.58
N ASP A 195 0.17 4.20 -14.30
CA ASP A 195 -0.91 4.91 -13.61
C ASP A 195 -0.44 6.14 -12.80
N VAL A 196 0.85 6.24 -12.48
CA VAL A 196 1.37 7.35 -11.68
C VAL A 196 2.05 8.39 -12.57
N ALA A 197 1.85 9.67 -12.27
CA ALA A 197 2.43 10.78 -13.01
C ALA A 197 3.97 10.73 -12.99
N CYS A 198 4.62 11.15 -14.09
CA CYS A 198 6.07 11.00 -14.27
C CYS A 198 6.91 11.68 -13.18
N ASP A 199 6.47 12.86 -12.72
CA ASP A 199 7.13 13.64 -11.67
C ASP A 199 6.96 13.06 -10.25
N GLN A 200 6.12 12.03 -10.10
CA GLN A 200 5.86 11.36 -8.82
C GLN A 200 6.36 9.92 -8.78
N LYS A 201 6.99 9.47 -9.87
CA LYS A 201 7.59 8.13 -9.93
C LYS A 201 8.93 8.09 -9.20
N PRO A 202 9.24 6.98 -8.50
CA PRO A 202 10.60 6.80 -7.97
C PRO A 202 11.62 6.72 -9.11
N GLU A 203 12.80 7.30 -8.90
CA GLU A 203 13.87 7.35 -9.90
C GLU A 203 14.25 5.97 -10.44
N PHE A 204 14.30 4.95 -9.58
CA PHE A 204 14.61 3.59 -10.01
C PHE A 204 13.69 3.09 -11.12
N LEU A 205 12.41 3.48 -11.11
CA LEU A 205 11.44 3.04 -12.10
C LEU A 205 11.76 3.63 -13.48
N ALA A 206 12.15 4.90 -13.55
CA ALA A 206 12.61 5.54 -14.79
C ALA A 206 13.88 4.88 -15.32
N LEU A 207 14.83 4.55 -14.43
CA LEU A 207 16.06 3.83 -14.79
C LEU A 207 15.75 2.44 -15.34
N MET A 208 14.79 1.72 -14.75
CA MET A 208 14.37 0.40 -15.21
C MET A 208 13.67 0.45 -16.57
N VAL A 209 12.77 1.42 -16.78
CA VAL A 209 12.13 1.63 -18.07
C VAL A 209 13.18 1.87 -19.17
N LYS A 210 14.18 2.70 -18.89
CA LYS A 210 15.29 2.96 -19.83
C LYS A 210 16.12 1.69 -20.09
N LYS A 211 16.53 0.98 -19.05
CA LYS A 211 17.42 -0.18 -19.13
C LYS A 211 16.77 -1.37 -19.84
N TYR A 212 15.52 -1.65 -19.55
CA TYR A 212 14.78 -2.80 -20.09
C TYR A 212 13.80 -2.43 -21.21
N LYS A 213 13.91 -1.20 -21.77
CA LYS A 213 13.07 -0.70 -22.87
C LYS A 213 11.57 -0.86 -22.61
N GLY A 214 11.15 -0.70 -21.35
CA GLY A 214 9.77 -0.86 -20.93
C GLY A 214 9.30 -2.32 -20.77
N CYS A 215 10.17 -3.32 -20.93
CA CYS A 215 9.83 -4.71 -20.67
C CYS A 215 9.96 -5.03 -19.16
N PHE A 216 8.84 -4.96 -18.44
CA PHE A 216 8.81 -5.23 -17.00
C PHE A 216 9.00 -6.71 -16.66
N LYS A 217 8.71 -7.62 -17.62
CA LYS A 217 9.03 -9.05 -17.47
C LYS A 217 10.54 -9.26 -17.41
N ASP A 218 11.29 -8.70 -18.34
CA ASP A 218 12.76 -8.81 -18.35
C ASP A 218 13.39 -8.20 -17.11
N TYR A 219 12.79 -7.11 -16.61
CA TYR A 219 13.19 -6.51 -15.35
C TYR A 219 12.96 -7.47 -14.17
N ALA A 220 11.78 -8.07 -14.07
CA ALA A 220 11.48 -9.04 -13.03
C ALA A 220 12.42 -10.24 -13.10
N ASP A 221 12.61 -10.82 -14.28
CA ASP A 221 13.52 -11.94 -14.49
C ASP A 221 14.94 -11.60 -14.01
N ALA A 222 15.48 -10.43 -14.39
CA ALA A 222 16.80 -10.01 -13.96
C ALA A 222 16.91 -9.74 -12.45
N VAL A 223 15.84 -9.29 -11.79
CA VAL A 223 15.82 -9.09 -10.33
C VAL A 223 15.82 -10.44 -9.61
N PHE A 224 14.96 -11.37 -10.03
CA PHE A 224 14.80 -12.66 -9.38
C PHE A 224 16.00 -13.58 -9.63
N GLU A 225 16.62 -13.56 -10.81
CA GLU A 225 17.85 -14.32 -11.11
C GLU A 225 19.07 -13.84 -10.34
N LYS A 226 19.12 -12.57 -9.94
CA LYS A 226 20.26 -11.97 -9.22
C LYS A 226 20.01 -11.79 -7.72
N SER A 227 18.80 -12.06 -7.27
CA SER A 227 18.44 -11.92 -5.87
C SER A 227 19.10 -13.01 -5.04
N ILE A 228 19.58 -12.63 -3.85
CA ILE A 228 20.03 -13.60 -2.83
C ILE A 228 18.85 -14.19 -2.04
N PHE A 229 17.63 -13.74 -2.31
CA PHE A 229 16.40 -14.17 -1.62
C PHE A 229 15.54 -15.10 -2.45
N THR A 230 15.92 -15.38 -3.69
CA THR A 230 15.19 -16.26 -4.63
C THR A 230 16.08 -17.38 -5.14
#